data_2862b49cbc74b6cfbd98f1db0d555f7d
#
_entry.id   2862b49cbc74b6cfbd98f1db0d555f7d
#
_cell.length_a   1.000
_cell.length_b   1.000
_cell.length_c   1.000
_cell.angle_alpha   90.00
_cell.angle_beta   90.00
_cell.angle_gamma   90.00
#
_symmetry.space_group_name_H-M   'P 1'
#
loop_
_entity.id
_entity.type
_entity.pdbx_description
1 polymer ?
#
loop_
_entity_poly.entity_id
_entity_poly.type
_entity_poly.pdbx_seq_one_letter_code
_entity_poly.pdbx_strand_id
1 'polypeptide(L)'
;MSTTGAVTAAITLTDFELDPYITHAPTRHWLTGPGLPRVSDLLTFEQLRTNGLRTVADTTGDPGFLAAELRDRLVIGGLLTPGGIAGESLLLDGATGAITTAYFSFDLPAGSATSAVPAPAAPAPRPLAPSLRALVTFAAATEELAELRGRFAAFAGRHGAKAAQEASRQLLAVFEDGADGAVAPYWKMAALIRPLALVAGPGTRSGLTLDLPARLLEGEFGPGRLAHFEDVDCPAPLTHEPTRRFLRETGLPEDGTLLTLDTDVRLPTLAEYYADEYEGGLPADALPLRADCLIRLGRLVDDHALLIDGATGEVLAWSEREATLSPLNTDVSTLAFTLWLLHRERAIDRALSHELTTDAYDQLAATMIRVLRSVDPAGSPHHPVDWEYWTRLFQDESAGVL
;
A
#
# COMPACT_ATOMS: atom_id res chain seq x y z
N MET A 1 17.30 25.68 7.17
CA MET A 1 16.21 26.08 8.08
C MET A 1 15.86 24.86 8.90
N SER A 2 16.20 24.87 10.20
CA SER A 2 15.96 23.73 11.10
C SER A 2 14.47 23.65 11.41
N THR A 3 13.78 22.69 10.83
CA THR A 3 12.45 22.31 11.30
C THR A 3 12.61 21.54 12.61
N THR A 4 12.40 22.25 13.70
CA THR A 4 12.25 21.66 15.03
C THR A 4 11.02 20.74 14.95
N GLY A 5 11.23 19.43 14.87
CA GLY A 5 10.16 18.46 14.94
C GLY A 5 9.38 18.68 16.24
N ALA A 6 8.13 19.10 16.12
CA ALA A 6 7.23 19.17 17.26
C ALA A 6 7.13 17.74 17.83
N VAL A 7 7.68 17.55 19.03
CA VAL A 7 7.47 16.32 19.82
C VAL A 7 5.96 16.25 20.06
N THR A 8 5.28 15.44 19.27
CA THR A 8 3.85 15.22 19.41
C THR A 8 3.65 14.53 20.75
N ALA A 9 3.03 15.24 21.71
CA ALA A 9 2.84 14.73 23.07
C ALA A 9 2.13 13.38 23.03
N ALA A 10 2.69 12.37 23.69
CA ALA A 10 2.09 11.05 23.82
C ALA A 10 0.76 11.18 24.58
N ILE A 11 -0.19 10.30 24.23
CA ILE A 11 -1.46 10.18 24.96
C ILE A 11 -1.20 9.31 26.19
N THR A 12 -1.31 9.91 27.36
CA THR A 12 -1.23 9.22 28.66
C THR A 12 -2.56 9.31 29.37
N LEU A 13 -2.89 8.27 30.14
CA LEU A 13 -4.11 8.18 30.92
C LEU A 13 -3.76 8.12 32.41
N THR A 14 -4.66 8.61 33.23
CA THR A 14 -4.56 8.52 34.70
C THR A 14 -5.06 7.17 35.19
N ASP A 15 -4.66 6.73 36.38
CA ASP A 15 -5.18 5.50 36.97
C ASP A 15 -6.71 5.52 37.12
N PHE A 16 -7.29 6.70 37.36
CA PHE A 16 -8.74 6.86 37.45
C PHE A 16 -9.46 6.62 36.12
N GLU A 17 -8.84 7.02 34.99
CA GLU A 17 -9.40 6.76 33.66
C GLU A 17 -9.26 5.30 33.23
N LEU A 18 -8.31 4.57 33.82
CA LEU A 18 -8.10 3.15 33.54
C LEU A 18 -9.05 2.24 34.32
N ASP A 19 -9.52 2.67 35.49
CA ASP A 19 -10.43 1.91 36.33
C ASP A 19 -11.89 2.06 35.86
N PRO A 20 -12.68 0.99 35.87
CA PRO A 20 -12.36 -0.42 36.17
C PRO A 20 -11.91 -1.22 34.95
N TYR A 21 -11.72 -0.58 33.82
CA TYR A 21 -11.60 -1.22 32.52
C TYR A 21 -10.32 -2.06 32.32
N ILE A 22 -9.20 -1.59 32.89
CA ILE A 22 -7.90 -2.23 32.67
C ILE A 22 -7.33 -2.76 33.98
N THR A 23 -7.28 -4.08 34.10
CA THR A 23 -6.68 -4.77 35.25
C THR A 23 -5.28 -5.30 34.98
N HIS A 24 -4.87 -5.39 33.68
CA HIS A 24 -3.55 -5.86 33.28
C HIS A 24 -2.46 -4.87 33.64
N ALA A 25 -1.63 -5.18 34.63
CA ALA A 25 -0.64 -4.26 35.19
C ALA A 25 0.39 -3.72 34.17
N PRO A 26 0.94 -4.52 33.23
CA PRO A 26 1.84 -3.97 32.20
C PRO A 26 1.17 -2.94 31.29
N THR A 27 -0.10 -3.16 30.92
CA THR A 27 -0.89 -2.21 30.11
C THR A 27 -1.13 -0.91 30.86
N ARG A 28 -1.51 -0.99 32.16
CA ARG A 28 -1.64 0.20 33.02
C ARG A 28 -0.35 1.00 33.08
N HIS A 29 0.75 0.32 33.37
CA HIS A 29 2.07 0.99 33.43
C HIS A 29 2.43 1.66 32.11
N TRP A 30 2.12 1.03 30.96
CA TRP A 30 2.40 1.63 29.66
C TRP A 30 1.54 2.89 29.42
N LEU A 31 0.24 2.84 29.70
CA LEU A 31 -0.69 3.95 29.48
C LEU A 31 -0.50 5.11 30.45
N THR A 32 -0.05 4.86 31.66
CA THR A 32 0.24 5.92 32.64
C THR A 32 1.64 6.53 32.50
N GLY A 33 2.57 5.85 31.84
CA GLY A 33 3.96 6.24 31.67
C GLY A 33 4.31 6.63 30.23
N PRO A 34 4.82 5.69 29.40
CA PRO A 34 5.21 6.00 28.03
C PRO A 34 4.07 6.53 27.17
N GLY A 35 2.86 6.01 27.35
CA GLY A 35 1.67 6.38 26.60
C GLY A 35 1.66 5.85 25.16
N LEU A 36 0.74 6.41 24.35
CA LEU A 36 0.52 6.07 22.95
C LEU A 36 0.87 7.28 22.06
N PRO A 37 1.46 7.08 20.89
CA PRO A 37 1.61 8.15 19.91
C PRO A 37 0.22 8.61 19.46
N ARG A 38 0.06 9.89 19.08
CA ARG A 38 -1.25 10.35 18.56
C ARG A 38 -1.58 9.68 17.24
N VAL A 39 -0.63 9.69 16.35
CA VAL A 39 -0.68 9.11 15.01
C VAL A 39 0.68 8.53 14.69
N SER A 40 0.70 7.39 14.06
CA SER A 40 1.85 6.83 13.37
C SER A 40 1.46 6.57 11.91
N ASP A 41 2.41 6.13 11.10
CA ASP A 41 2.13 5.75 9.71
C ASP A 41 1.07 4.63 9.56
N LEU A 42 0.92 3.78 10.58
CA LEU A 42 0.01 2.62 10.56
C LEU A 42 -1.21 2.80 11.48
N LEU A 43 -1.10 3.63 12.51
CA LEU A 43 -2.03 3.64 13.63
C LEU A 43 -2.47 5.05 13.99
N THR A 44 -3.70 5.21 14.42
CA THR A 44 -4.19 6.44 15.05
C THR A 44 -4.81 6.12 16.42
N PHE A 45 -4.53 6.98 17.39
CA PHE A 45 -5.11 6.89 18.74
C PHE A 45 -5.92 8.16 19.09
N GLU A 46 -6.27 8.96 18.09
CA GLU A 46 -7.03 10.21 18.29
C GLU A 46 -8.41 9.97 18.93
N GLN A 47 -9.05 8.83 18.63
CA GLN A 47 -10.33 8.47 19.26
C GLN A 47 -10.21 8.31 20.78
N LEU A 48 -9.13 7.68 21.24
CA LEU A 48 -8.86 7.54 22.67
C LEU A 48 -8.70 8.90 23.35
N ARG A 49 -7.97 9.83 22.71
CA ARG A 49 -7.79 11.19 23.21
C ARG A 49 -9.09 11.98 23.29
N THR A 50 -9.95 11.85 22.29
CA THR A 50 -11.17 12.63 22.14
C THR A 50 -12.32 12.09 23.01
N ASN A 51 -12.46 10.76 23.03
CA ASN A 51 -13.61 10.09 23.61
C ASN A 51 -13.31 9.37 24.95
N GLY A 52 -12.02 9.28 25.34
CA GLY A 52 -11.59 8.45 26.46
C GLY A 52 -11.71 6.95 26.16
N LEU A 53 -11.48 6.14 27.20
CA LEU A 53 -11.71 4.69 27.12
C LEU A 53 -13.21 4.39 27.05
N ARG A 54 -13.60 3.60 26.04
CA ARG A 54 -14.97 3.12 25.86
C ARG A 54 -14.94 1.65 25.45
N THR A 55 -15.93 0.91 25.90
CA THR A 55 -16.14 -0.45 25.40
C THR A 55 -16.71 -0.41 23.97
N VAL A 56 -16.58 -1.51 23.24
CA VAL A 56 -17.25 -1.66 21.94
C VAL A 56 -18.77 -1.50 22.10
N ALA A 57 -19.34 -2.05 23.17
CA ALA A 57 -20.76 -1.91 23.47
C ALA A 57 -21.18 -0.44 23.65
N ASP A 58 -20.39 0.36 24.36
CA ASP A 58 -20.65 1.81 24.54
C ASP A 58 -20.54 2.60 23.24
N THR A 59 -19.69 2.13 22.31
CA THR A 59 -19.42 2.84 21.06
C THR A 59 -20.47 2.53 19.99
N THR A 60 -20.96 1.30 19.93
CA THR A 60 -21.92 0.87 18.90
C THR A 60 -23.38 1.18 19.26
N GLY A 61 -23.68 1.46 20.51
CA GLY A 61 -25.04 1.81 20.99
C GLY A 61 -26.06 0.66 20.98
N ASP A 62 -25.75 -0.47 20.35
CA ASP A 62 -26.61 -1.67 20.34
C ASP A 62 -25.78 -2.94 20.58
N PRO A 63 -25.73 -3.42 21.84
CA PRO A 63 -24.99 -4.61 22.19
C PRO A 63 -25.62 -5.92 21.65
N GLY A 64 -26.83 -5.87 21.10
CA GLY A 64 -27.55 -7.07 20.66
C GLY A 64 -26.92 -7.79 19.47
N PHE A 65 -26.25 -7.06 18.59
CA PHE A 65 -25.60 -7.59 17.39
C PHE A 65 -24.12 -7.96 17.60
N LEU A 66 -23.56 -7.64 18.76
CA LEU A 66 -22.15 -7.91 19.04
C LEU A 66 -21.94 -9.32 19.61
N ALA A 67 -20.93 -10.02 19.11
CA ALA A 67 -20.44 -11.23 19.77
C ALA A 67 -20.07 -10.91 21.23
N ALA A 68 -20.40 -11.80 22.16
CA ALA A 68 -20.18 -11.58 23.59
C ALA A 68 -18.71 -11.22 23.91
N GLU A 69 -17.77 -11.81 23.17
CA GLU A 69 -16.33 -11.62 23.30
C GLU A 69 -15.85 -10.20 22.94
N LEU A 70 -16.63 -9.46 22.16
CA LEU A 70 -16.29 -8.11 21.72
C LEU A 70 -16.84 -7.00 22.61
N ARG A 71 -17.90 -7.28 23.37
CA ARG A 71 -18.66 -6.26 24.11
C ARG A 71 -17.80 -5.47 25.09
N ASP A 72 -16.95 -6.17 25.82
CA ASP A 72 -16.10 -5.62 26.88
C ASP A 72 -14.71 -5.19 26.38
N ARG A 73 -14.44 -5.35 25.08
CA ARG A 73 -13.20 -4.86 24.48
C ARG A 73 -13.19 -3.34 24.44
N LEU A 74 -12.03 -2.75 24.69
CA LEU A 74 -11.85 -1.30 24.73
C LEU A 74 -11.37 -0.80 23.37
N VAL A 75 -12.07 0.18 22.82
CA VAL A 75 -11.65 0.85 21.58
C VAL A 75 -10.55 1.84 21.92
N ILE A 76 -9.32 1.58 21.45
CA ILE A 76 -8.15 2.42 21.73
C ILE A 76 -7.68 3.23 20.53
N GLY A 77 -8.12 2.91 19.32
CA GLY A 77 -7.71 3.59 18.10
C GLY A 77 -8.14 2.87 16.84
N GLY A 78 -7.42 3.10 15.74
CA GLY A 78 -7.68 2.45 14.45
C GLY A 78 -6.42 2.19 13.64
N LEU A 79 -6.48 1.21 12.75
CA LEU A 79 -5.52 1.04 11.66
C LEU A 79 -5.81 2.08 10.59
N LEU A 80 -4.75 2.74 10.10
CA LEU A 80 -4.88 3.72 9.03
C LEU A 80 -4.86 3.04 7.67
N THR A 81 -5.85 3.39 6.84
CA THR A 81 -5.82 3.11 5.41
C THR A 81 -4.74 3.93 4.71
N PRO A 82 -4.37 3.63 3.46
CA PRO A 82 -3.46 4.46 2.68
C PRO A 82 -3.89 5.92 2.57
N GLY A 83 -5.19 6.20 2.58
CA GLY A 83 -5.76 7.54 2.57
C GLY A 83 -5.69 8.28 3.91
N GLY A 84 -5.11 7.69 4.96
CA GLY A 84 -5.03 8.29 6.29
C GLY A 84 -6.33 8.26 7.08
N ILE A 85 -7.33 7.53 6.62
CA ILE A 85 -8.61 7.34 7.30
C ILE A 85 -8.50 6.09 8.18
N ALA A 86 -9.09 6.13 9.37
CA ALA A 86 -9.18 4.95 10.22
C ALA A 86 -10.13 3.92 9.58
N GLY A 87 -9.59 2.74 9.26
CA GLY A 87 -10.36 1.61 8.75
C GLY A 87 -10.85 0.72 9.87
N GLU A 88 -10.02 -0.22 10.34
CA GLU A 88 -10.35 -1.13 11.42
C GLU A 88 -10.07 -0.53 12.78
N SER A 89 -10.94 -0.84 13.74
CA SER A 89 -10.74 -0.43 15.14
C SER A 89 -9.72 -1.32 15.84
N LEU A 90 -8.87 -0.69 16.64
CA LEU A 90 -7.95 -1.36 17.56
C LEU A 90 -8.66 -1.64 18.89
N LEU A 91 -8.73 -2.90 19.27
CA LEU A 91 -9.47 -3.38 20.44
C LEU A 91 -8.49 -3.95 21.46
N LEU A 92 -8.50 -3.40 22.67
CA LEU A 92 -7.69 -3.83 23.78
C LEU A 92 -8.50 -4.72 24.73
N ASP A 93 -7.96 -5.86 25.10
CA ASP A 93 -8.41 -6.64 26.23
C ASP A 93 -7.82 -6.08 27.52
N GLY A 94 -8.65 -5.49 28.37
CA GLY A 94 -8.19 -4.87 29.62
C GLY A 94 -7.63 -5.88 30.66
N ALA A 95 -8.00 -7.17 30.56
CA ALA A 95 -7.57 -8.20 31.48
C ALA A 95 -6.22 -8.85 31.06
N THR A 96 -5.99 -9.02 29.75
CA THR A 96 -4.80 -9.70 29.22
C THR A 96 -3.78 -8.77 28.59
N GLY A 97 -4.22 -7.58 28.18
CA GLY A 97 -3.41 -6.63 27.41
C GLY A 97 -3.28 -6.97 25.93
N ALA A 98 -3.91 -8.04 25.47
CA ALA A 98 -3.91 -8.44 24.07
C ALA A 98 -4.67 -7.45 23.20
N ILE A 99 -4.20 -7.24 21.97
CA ILE A 99 -4.80 -6.33 21.01
C ILE A 99 -5.28 -7.11 19.80
N THR A 100 -6.52 -6.81 19.41
CA THR A 100 -7.18 -7.36 18.22
C THR A 100 -7.65 -6.23 17.32
N THR A 101 -7.97 -6.52 16.08
CA THR A 101 -8.68 -5.60 15.17
C THR A 101 -10.05 -6.13 14.84
N ALA A 102 -10.98 -5.23 14.58
CA ALA A 102 -12.26 -5.54 14.01
C ALA A 102 -12.79 -4.33 13.21
N TYR A 103 -13.56 -4.61 12.17
CA TYR A 103 -14.23 -3.58 11.40
C TYR A 103 -15.59 -3.24 12.03
N PHE A 104 -15.80 -1.98 12.38
CA PHE A 104 -17.08 -1.47 12.84
C PHE A 104 -17.48 -0.27 11.99
N SER A 105 -18.65 -0.31 11.38
CA SER A 105 -19.23 0.84 10.70
C SER A 105 -19.94 1.72 11.74
N PHE A 106 -19.28 2.81 12.15
CA PHE A 106 -19.85 3.75 13.14
C PHE A 106 -20.83 4.76 12.53
N ASP A 107 -20.98 4.81 11.20
CA ASP A 107 -21.66 5.89 10.48
C ASP A 107 -23.06 5.52 9.92
N LEU A 108 -23.67 4.43 10.36
CA LEU A 108 -25.07 4.20 10.00
C LEU A 108 -25.97 4.96 10.99
N PRO A 109 -26.62 6.08 10.60
CA PRO A 109 -27.61 6.71 11.46
C PRO A 109 -28.71 5.68 11.74
N ALA A 110 -29.00 5.48 13.02
CA ALA A 110 -30.15 4.67 13.47
C ALA A 110 -31.43 5.21 12.83
N GLY A 111 -31.84 4.67 11.69
CA GLY A 111 -33.05 5.15 11.00
C GLY A 111 -33.27 4.69 9.58
N SER A 112 -32.31 4.11 8.87
CA SER A 112 -32.54 3.62 7.49
C SER A 112 -32.74 2.09 7.43
N ALA A 113 -33.64 1.57 8.26
CA ALA A 113 -34.08 0.19 8.17
C ALA A 113 -35.12 0.04 7.04
N THR A 114 -34.68 0.03 5.79
CA THR A 114 -35.50 -0.39 4.64
C THR A 114 -34.72 -1.28 3.70
N SER A 115 -34.09 -2.32 4.23
CA SER A 115 -33.69 -3.45 3.39
C SER A 115 -33.66 -4.71 4.25
N ALA A 116 -34.43 -5.71 3.86
CA ALA A 116 -34.50 -7.03 4.50
C ALA A 116 -33.30 -7.92 4.11
N VAL A 117 -32.11 -7.36 4.03
CA VAL A 117 -30.87 -8.13 3.92
C VAL A 117 -30.44 -8.43 5.35
N PRO A 118 -30.25 -9.70 5.75
CA PRO A 118 -29.72 -10.03 7.06
C PRO A 118 -28.38 -9.30 7.21
N ALA A 119 -28.22 -8.56 8.32
CA ALA A 119 -26.97 -7.89 8.63
C ALA A 119 -25.82 -8.92 8.52
N PRO A 120 -24.73 -8.61 7.84
CA PRO A 120 -23.58 -9.50 7.80
C PRO A 120 -23.17 -9.82 9.23
N ALA A 121 -22.82 -11.08 9.51
CA ALA A 121 -22.33 -11.50 10.82
C ALA A 121 -21.19 -10.56 11.22
N ALA A 122 -21.21 -10.08 12.48
CA ALA A 122 -20.13 -9.23 12.96
C ALA A 122 -18.79 -9.91 12.70
N PRO A 123 -17.82 -9.24 12.04
CA PRO A 123 -16.54 -9.84 11.71
C PRO A 123 -15.86 -10.33 12.99
N ALA A 124 -15.26 -11.52 12.96
CA ALA A 124 -14.52 -12.05 14.07
C ALA A 124 -13.29 -11.17 14.37
N PRO A 125 -12.98 -10.89 15.65
CA PRO A 125 -11.80 -10.11 16.00
C PRO A 125 -10.53 -10.87 15.58
N ARG A 126 -9.60 -10.16 14.96
CA ARG A 126 -8.32 -10.72 14.50
C ARG A 126 -7.20 -10.36 15.46
N PRO A 127 -6.35 -11.31 15.87
CA PRO A 127 -5.17 -11.00 16.67
C PRO A 127 -4.27 -10.00 15.95
N LEU A 128 -3.82 -8.94 16.66
CA LEU A 128 -2.91 -7.96 16.11
C LEU A 128 -1.59 -7.92 16.89
N ALA A 129 -1.64 -7.78 18.21
CA ALA A 129 -0.42 -7.72 19.02
C ALA A 129 -0.65 -8.32 20.41
N PRO A 130 0.37 -8.95 21.02
CA PRO A 130 0.26 -9.51 22.36
C PRO A 130 0.20 -8.42 23.45
N SER A 131 0.63 -7.20 23.15
CA SER A 131 0.63 -6.08 24.09
C SER A 131 0.72 -4.72 23.38
N LEU A 132 0.35 -3.65 24.08
CA LEU A 132 0.55 -2.25 23.63
C LEU A 132 2.02 -1.96 23.33
N ARG A 133 2.92 -2.47 24.17
CA ARG A 133 4.36 -2.29 23.96
C ARG A 133 4.80 -2.87 22.61
N ALA A 134 4.42 -4.09 22.29
CA ALA A 134 4.75 -4.72 21.03
C ALA A 134 4.18 -3.94 19.84
N LEU A 135 2.90 -3.54 19.93
CA LEU A 135 2.22 -2.75 18.92
C LEU A 135 2.97 -1.45 18.60
N VAL A 136 3.22 -0.62 19.64
CA VAL A 136 3.86 0.68 19.46
C VAL A 136 5.32 0.55 19.03
N THR A 137 6.05 -0.44 19.57
CA THR A 137 7.44 -0.67 19.18
C THR A 137 7.56 -1.09 17.72
N PHE A 138 6.63 -1.92 17.22
CA PHE A 138 6.62 -2.31 15.82
C PHE A 138 6.25 -1.13 14.90
N ALA A 139 5.21 -0.38 15.26
CA ALA A 139 4.83 0.82 14.49
C ALA A 139 5.99 1.82 14.41
N ALA A 140 6.69 2.08 15.52
CA ALA A 140 7.88 2.91 15.51
C ALA A 140 9.02 2.32 14.65
N ALA A 141 9.19 0.99 14.66
CA ALA A 141 10.21 0.33 13.84
C ALA A 141 9.91 0.46 12.32
N THR A 142 8.63 0.42 11.92
CA THR A 142 8.27 0.65 10.52
C THR A 142 8.52 2.08 10.05
N GLU A 143 8.32 3.07 10.92
CA GLU A 143 8.67 4.47 10.67
C GLU A 143 10.19 4.68 10.59
N GLU A 144 10.94 4.09 11.54
CA GLU A 144 12.41 4.11 11.49
C GLU A 144 12.95 3.52 10.18
N LEU A 145 12.33 2.45 9.68
CA LEU A 145 12.68 1.86 8.39
C LEU A 145 12.35 2.80 7.22
N ALA A 146 11.17 3.40 7.21
CA ALA A 146 10.76 4.30 6.14
C ALA A 146 11.70 5.53 6.02
N GLU A 147 12.18 6.03 7.15
CA GLU A 147 13.09 7.18 7.21
C GLU A 147 14.58 6.77 7.25
N LEU A 148 14.90 5.49 7.23
CA LEU A 148 16.25 4.94 7.39
C LEU A 148 16.99 5.54 8.59
N ARG A 149 16.31 5.60 9.72
CA ARG A 149 16.85 6.15 10.99
C ARG A 149 16.86 5.09 12.10
N GLY A 150 17.34 5.47 13.27
CA GLY A 150 17.35 4.57 14.43
C GLY A 150 18.05 3.25 14.12
N ARG A 151 17.38 2.14 14.38
CA ARG A 151 17.90 0.78 14.13
C ARG A 151 18.13 0.49 12.64
N PHE A 152 17.48 1.23 11.74
CA PHE A 152 17.60 1.05 10.29
C PHE A 152 18.55 2.06 9.61
N ALA A 153 19.23 2.93 10.37
CA ALA A 153 20.16 3.90 9.82
C ALA A 153 21.31 3.26 8.98
N ALA A 154 21.71 2.03 9.33
CA ALA A 154 22.73 1.28 8.61
C ALA A 154 22.31 0.85 7.19
N PHE A 155 21.03 0.98 6.83
CA PHE A 155 20.53 0.69 5.48
C PHE A 155 20.59 1.91 4.56
N ALA A 156 20.91 3.11 5.04
CA ALA A 156 21.08 4.29 4.20
C ALA A 156 22.11 4.03 3.10
N GLY A 157 21.68 4.16 1.84
CA GLY A 157 22.52 3.88 0.65
C GLY A 157 22.76 2.38 0.36
N ARG A 158 22.16 1.47 1.13
CA ARG A 158 22.21 0.02 0.85
C ARG A 158 20.92 -0.40 0.15
N HIS A 159 21.06 -0.94 -1.06
CA HIS A 159 19.93 -1.38 -1.87
C HIS A 159 20.11 -2.84 -2.31
N GLY A 160 19.01 -3.45 -2.73
CA GLY A 160 18.98 -4.81 -3.25
C GLY A 160 18.32 -5.81 -2.30
N ALA A 161 18.05 -7.01 -2.80
CA ALA A 161 17.31 -8.07 -2.10
C ALA A 161 17.89 -8.44 -0.71
N LYS A 162 19.22 -8.40 -0.57
CA LYS A 162 19.87 -8.71 0.73
C LYS A 162 19.56 -7.65 1.79
N ALA A 163 19.55 -6.36 1.40
CA ALA A 163 19.21 -5.28 2.31
C ALA A 163 17.74 -5.39 2.77
N ALA A 164 16.83 -5.64 1.84
CA ALA A 164 15.42 -5.86 2.14
C ALA A 164 15.21 -7.05 3.08
N GLN A 165 15.85 -8.19 2.82
CA GLN A 165 15.75 -9.38 3.66
C GLN A 165 16.30 -9.16 5.09
N GLU A 166 17.40 -8.43 5.21
CA GLU A 166 17.97 -8.11 6.53
C GLU A 166 17.07 -7.15 7.30
N ALA A 167 16.52 -6.14 6.66
CA ALA A 167 15.54 -5.23 7.26
C ALA A 167 14.27 -5.95 7.69
N SER A 168 13.77 -6.90 6.89
CA SER A 168 12.64 -7.76 7.25
C SER A 168 12.91 -8.55 8.53
N ARG A 169 14.09 -9.18 8.64
CA ARG A 169 14.47 -9.91 9.85
C ARG A 169 14.53 -8.99 11.07
N GLN A 170 15.04 -7.75 10.93
CA GLN A 170 15.10 -6.80 12.03
C GLN A 170 13.71 -6.33 12.47
N LEU A 171 12.74 -6.20 11.54
CA LEU A 171 11.35 -5.89 11.90
C LEU A 171 10.71 -7.05 12.68
N LEU A 172 10.89 -8.28 12.22
CA LEU A 172 10.33 -9.47 12.89
C LEU A 172 10.94 -9.68 14.29
N ALA A 173 12.22 -9.39 14.48
CA ALA A 173 12.89 -9.50 15.76
C ALA A 173 12.25 -8.63 16.87
N VAL A 174 11.52 -7.57 16.52
CA VAL A 174 10.75 -6.77 17.50
C VAL A 174 9.74 -7.62 18.27
N PHE A 175 9.20 -8.67 17.65
CA PHE A 175 8.24 -9.58 18.31
C PHE A 175 8.93 -10.72 19.07
N GLU A 176 10.14 -11.10 18.66
CA GLU A 176 10.88 -12.18 19.32
C GLU A 176 11.41 -11.77 20.69
N ASP A 177 11.75 -10.50 20.86
CA ASP A 177 12.32 -9.93 22.10
C ASP A 177 11.35 -9.83 23.28
N GLY A 178 10.09 -10.25 23.16
CA GLY A 178 9.14 -10.07 24.26
C GLY A 178 7.77 -10.70 24.14
N ALA A 179 7.55 -11.59 23.20
CA ALA A 179 6.25 -12.19 23.00
C ALA A 179 6.31 -13.72 23.05
N ASP A 180 5.64 -14.31 24.04
CA ASP A 180 5.31 -15.74 24.08
C ASP A 180 4.28 -16.13 22.99
N GLY A 181 4.26 -15.46 21.85
CA GLY A 181 3.24 -15.66 20.83
C GLY A 181 3.76 -15.57 19.40
N ALA A 182 3.09 -16.27 18.48
CA ALA A 182 3.34 -16.14 17.05
C ALA A 182 3.09 -14.68 16.58
N VAL A 183 3.93 -14.20 15.67
CA VAL A 183 3.73 -12.89 15.04
C VAL A 183 2.40 -12.90 14.28
N ALA A 184 1.54 -11.91 14.53
CA ALA A 184 0.28 -11.79 13.82
C ALA A 184 0.49 -11.66 12.29
N PRO A 185 -0.39 -12.25 11.46
CA PRO A 185 -0.26 -12.24 10.00
C PRO A 185 -0.04 -10.84 9.43
N TYR A 186 -0.76 -9.83 9.92
CA TYR A 186 -0.59 -8.45 9.51
C TYR A 186 0.86 -7.95 9.66
N TRP A 187 1.50 -8.23 10.80
CA TRP A 187 2.88 -7.80 11.03
C TRP A 187 3.88 -8.60 10.22
N LYS A 188 3.61 -9.88 9.99
CA LYS A 188 4.42 -10.68 9.06
C LYS A 188 4.40 -10.06 7.66
N MET A 189 3.22 -9.72 7.16
CA MET A 189 3.08 -9.04 5.87
C MET A 189 3.81 -7.69 5.86
N ALA A 190 3.58 -6.85 6.84
CA ALA A 190 4.23 -5.55 6.92
C ALA A 190 5.76 -5.68 6.97
N ALA A 191 6.29 -6.66 7.72
CA ALA A 191 7.71 -6.93 7.82
C ALA A 191 8.33 -7.54 6.55
N LEU A 192 7.56 -8.24 5.73
CA LEU A 192 8.02 -8.80 4.45
C LEU A 192 7.94 -7.78 3.31
N ILE A 193 6.89 -6.97 3.29
CA ILE A 193 6.58 -6.08 2.16
C ILE A 193 7.26 -4.71 2.30
N ARG A 194 7.19 -4.06 3.46
CA ARG A 194 7.77 -2.71 3.65
C ARG A 194 9.24 -2.59 3.29
N PRO A 195 10.13 -3.55 3.64
CA PRO A 195 11.53 -3.51 3.25
C PRO A 195 11.77 -3.63 1.74
N LEU A 196 10.77 -4.04 0.94
CA LEU A 196 10.91 -4.15 -0.51
C LEU A 196 11.21 -2.80 -1.17
N ALA A 197 10.86 -1.67 -0.52
CA ALA A 197 11.31 -0.34 -0.93
C ALA A 197 12.85 -0.22 -1.03
N LEU A 198 13.59 -1.00 -0.25
CA LEU A 198 15.07 -1.02 -0.29
C LEU A 198 15.64 -1.78 -1.48
N VAL A 199 14.83 -2.50 -2.24
CA VAL A 199 15.33 -3.31 -3.36
C VAL A 199 15.87 -2.42 -4.48
N ALA A 200 15.19 -1.32 -4.80
CA ALA A 200 15.63 -0.34 -5.77
C ALA A 200 16.38 0.82 -5.09
N GLY A 201 17.40 1.34 -5.74
CA GLY A 201 18.07 2.56 -5.31
C GLY A 201 17.56 3.79 -6.06
N PRO A 202 17.89 5.02 -5.60
CA PRO A 202 17.58 6.23 -6.35
C PRO A 202 18.31 6.21 -7.70
N GLY A 203 17.65 6.70 -8.74
CA GLY A 203 18.08 6.64 -10.13
C GLY A 203 19.24 7.56 -10.50
N THR A 204 20.37 7.40 -9.81
CA THR A 204 21.56 8.21 -10.03
C THR A 204 22.36 7.80 -11.28
N ARG A 205 22.19 6.58 -11.76
CA ARG A 205 22.87 6.02 -12.92
C ARG A 205 21.98 5.89 -14.14
N SER A 206 20.74 5.49 -13.93
CA SER A 206 19.77 5.30 -15.01
C SER A 206 19.31 6.60 -15.64
N GLY A 207 19.27 7.69 -14.87
CA GLY A 207 18.59 8.94 -15.25
C GLY A 207 17.06 8.84 -15.15
N LEU A 208 16.56 7.76 -14.56
CA LEU A 208 15.16 7.53 -14.18
C LEU A 208 15.01 7.69 -12.67
N THR A 209 13.80 7.55 -12.15
CA THR A 209 13.52 7.66 -10.71
C THR A 209 14.24 6.59 -9.89
N LEU A 210 14.31 5.36 -10.43
CA LEU A 210 14.92 4.22 -9.73
C LEU A 210 16.07 3.61 -10.53
N ASP A 211 17.11 3.18 -9.80
CA ASP A 211 18.13 2.25 -10.27
C ASP A 211 17.71 0.82 -9.84
N LEU A 212 17.09 0.07 -10.75
CA LEU A 212 16.74 -1.32 -10.47
C LEU A 212 18.00 -2.21 -10.48
N PRO A 213 18.11 -3.19 -9.56
CA PRO A 213 19.18 -4.17 -9.63
C PRO A 213 19.17 -4.93 -10.95
N ALA A 214 20.36 -5.18 -11.50
CA ALA A 214 20.48 -6.01 -12.68
C ALA A 214 19.78 -7.37 -12.46
N ARG A 215 18.99 -7.81 -13.42
CA ARG A 215 18.21 -9.04 -13.40
C ARG A 215 17.11 -9.12 -12.34
N LEU A 216 16.71 -8.00 -11.72
CA LEU A 216 15.59 -8.00 -10.78
C LEU A 216 14.33 -8.56 -11.44
N LEU A 217 13.99 -8.02 -12.61
CA LEU A 217 12.80 -8.43 -13.38
C LEU A 217 12.97 -9.84 -13.95
N GLU A 218 14.10 -10.13 -14.60
CA GLU A 218 14.39 -11.46 -15.16
C GLU A 218 14.34 -12.55 -14.09
N GLY A 219 14.86 -12.27 -12.89
CA GLY A 219 14.86 -13.20 -11.76
C GLY A 219 13.47 -13.49 -11.19
N GLU A 220 12.53 -12.55 -11.30
CA GLU A 220 11.17 -12.71 -10.80
C GLU A 220 10.23 -13.28 -11.87
N PHE A 221 10.25 -12.72 -13.09
CA PHE A 221 9.34 -13.11 -14.16
C PHE A 221 9.84 -14.32 -14.98
N GLY A 222 11.13 -14.58 -14.94
CA GLY A 222 11.78 -15.64 -15.69
C GLY A 222 12.40 -15.18 -17.00
N PRO A 223 13.32 -16.00 -17.55
CA PRO A 223 13.99 -15.68 -18.80
C PRO A 223 13.00 -15.65 -19.97
N GLY A 224 13.13 -14.65 -20.85
CA GLY A 224 12.28 -14.50 -22.03
C GLY A 224 10.86 -13.99 -21.76
N ARG A 225 10.60 -13.49 -20.53
CA ARG A 225 9.32 -12.87 -20.15
C ARG A 225 9.38 -11.35 -20.10
N LEU A 226 10.48 -10.77 -20.56
CA LEU A 226 10.65 -9.32 -20.67
C LEU A 226 10.60 -8.94 -22.13
N ALA A 227 9.71 -8.02 -22.46
CA ALA A 227 9.64 -7.40 -23.78
C ALA A 227 10.70 -6.31 -23.88
N HIS A 228 11.52 -6.40 -24.91
CA HIS A 228 12.55 -5.41 -25.24
C HIS A 228 12.17 -4.70 -26.53
N PHE A 229 12.39 -3.39 -26.58
CA PHE A 229 12.10 -2.56 -27.73
C PHE A 229 13.39 -1.99 -28.28
N GLU A 230 13.70 -2.33 -29.52
CA GLU A 230 14.87 -1.80 -30.22
C GLU A 230 14.67 -0.33 -30.62
N ASP A 231 15.73 0.36 -30.99
CA ASP A 231 15.64 1.76 -31.43
C ASP A 231 14.71 1.95 -32.66
N VAL A 232 14.60 0.93 -33.48
CA VAL A 232 13.72 0.91 -34.68
C VAL A 232 12.22 0.85 -34.30
N ASP A 233 11.92 0.29 -33.13
CA ASP A 233 10.55 0.18 -32.63
C ASP A 233 10.07 1.47 -31.98
N CYS A 234 11.00 2.34 -31.63
CA CYS A 234 10.71 3.61 -30.96
C CYS A 234 10.32 4.69 -31.98
N PRO A 235 9.11 5.29 -31.88
CA PRO A 235 8.70 6.37 -32.75
C PRO A 235 9.49 7.65 -32.48
N ALA A 236 9.57 8.53 -33.47
CA ALA A 236 10.33 9.79 -33.36
C ALA A 236 9.95 10.68 -32.19
N PRO A 237 8.66 10.79 -31.75
CA PRO A 237 8.30 11.56 -30.57
C PRO A 237 8.87 11.04 -29.24
N LEU A 238 9.29 9.77 -29.16
CA LEU A 238 9.96 9.24 -27.96
C LEU A 238 11.40 9.73 -27.91
N THR A 239 11.58 10.94 -27.36
CA THR A 239 12.89 11.60 -27.27
C THR A 239 13.56 11.44 -25.90
N HIS A 240 12.85 10.94 -24.88
CA HIS A 240 13.40 10.72 -23.55
C HIS A 240 14.38 9.54 -23.54
N GLU A 241 15.67 9.85 -23.63
CA GLU A 241 16.73 8.84 -23.77
C GLU A 241 16.82 7.83 -22.61
N PRO A 242 16.63 8.20 -21.32
CA PRO A 242 16.60 7.22 -20.24
C PRO A 242 15.52 6.16 -20.43
N THR A 243 14.33 6.53 -20.89
CA THR A 243 13.22 5.61 -21.20
C THR A 243 13.58 4.68 -22.36
N ARG A 244 14.10 5.20 -23.48
CA ARG A 244 14.53 4.37 -24.63
C ARG A 244 15.56 3.34 -24.21
N ARG A 245 16.58 3.76 -23.46
CA ARG A 245 17.62 2.87 -22.95
C ARG A 245 17.04 1.79 -22.04
N PHE A 246 16.12 2.15 -21.13
CA PHE A 246 15.47 1.19 -20.23
C PHE A 246 14.67 0.15 -21.03
N LEU A 247 13.83 0.57 -21.97
CA LEU A 247 13.04 -0.32 -22.81
C LEU A 247 13.90 -1.28 -23.63
N ARG A 248 15.07 -0.83 -24.11
CA ARG A 248 16.03 -1.65 -24.87
C ARG A 248 16.82 -2.60 -24.00
N GLU A 249 17.38 -2.12 -22.87
CA GLU A 249 18.37 -2.87 -22.09
C GLU A 249 17.76 -3.69 -20.94
N THR A 250 16.70 -3.17 -20.31
CA THR A 250 16.03 -3.80 -19.18
C THR A 250 14.73 -4.47 -19.60
N GLY A 251 13.94 -3.81 -20.45
CA GLY A 251 12.63 -4.27 -20.88
C GLY A 251 11.56 -4.15 -19.80
N LEU A 252 10.34 -4.50 -20.17
CA LEU A 252 9.18 -4.56 -19.28
C LEU A 252 8.65 -5.99 -19.21
N PRO A 253 8.15 -6.43 -18.05
CA PRO A 253 7.53 -7.75 -17.96
C PRO A 253 6.22 -7.78 -18.74
N GLU A 254 6.04 -8.81 -19.54
CA GLU A 254 4.80 -9.13 -20.18
C GLU A 254 3.98 -10.00 -19.23
N ASP A 255 3.06 -9.37 -18.52
CA ASP A 255 2.10 -10.05 -17.66
C ASP A 255 0.73 -9.99 -18.32
N GLY A 256 0.30 -11.07 -18.97
CA GLY A 256 -0.97 -11.16 -19.69
C GLY A 256 -2.23 -10.95 -18.83
N THR A 257 -2.11 -10.76 -17.52
CA THR A 257 -3.20 -10.45 -16.60
C THR A 257 -3.37 -8.95 -16.35
N LEU A 258 -2.29 -8.25 -16.07
CA LEU A 258 -2.32 -6.83 -15.67
C LEU A 258 -1.95 -5.89 -16.81
N LEU A 259 -1.07 -6.35 -17.66
CA LEU A 259 -0.46 -5.58 -18.72
C LEU A 259 -0.24 -6.50 -19.92
N THR A 260 -0.79 -6.09 -21.06
CA THR A 260 -0.45 -6.67 -22.35
C THR A 260 0.32 -5.62 -23.15
N LEU A 261 1.54 -5.93 -23.56
CA LEU A 261 2.38 -5.04 -24.34
C LEU A 261 2.15 -5.26 -25.83
N ASP A 262 2.24 -4.20 -26.62
CA ASP A 262 2.16 -4.28 -28.09
C ASP A 262 3.54 -4.61 -28.66
N THR A 263 3.93 -5.89 -28.60
CA THR A 263 5.27 -6.36 -28.98
C THR A 263 5.40 -6.76 -30.44
N ASP A 264 4.28 -6.99 -31.13
CA ASP A 264 4.27 -7.49 -32.51
C ASP A 264 4.43 -6.39 -33.57
N VAL A 265 4.37 -5.14 -33.15
CA VAL A 265 4.41 -3.97 -34.03
C VAL A 265 5.30 -2.89 -33.43
N ARG A 266 5.80 -1.98 -34.29
CA ARG A 266 6.45 -0.77 -33.83
C ARG A 266 5.52 0.00 -32.91
N LEU A 267 6.06 0.56 -31.81
CA LEU A 267 5.27 1.37 -30.86
C LEU A 267 4.62 2.55 -31.59
N PRO A 268 3.28 2.64 -31.63
CA PRO A 268 2.59 3.76 -32.23
C PRO A 268 2.48 4.93 -31.24
N THR A 269 2.32 6.13 -31.75
CA THR A 269 1.71 7.19 -30.95
C THR A 269 0.21 6.88 -30.74
N LEU A 270 -0.38 7.49 -29.71
CA LEU A 270 -1.83 7.30 -29.47
C LEU A 270 -2.66 7.78 -30.66
N ALA A 271 -2.24 8.85 -31.34
CA ALA A 271 -2.88 9.35 -32.54
C ALA A 271 -2.79 8.36 -33.71
N GLU A 272 -1.60 7.77 -33.96
CA GLU A 272 -1.41 6.74 -34.97
C GLU A 272 -2.26 5.50 -34.69
N TYR A 273 -2.27 5.02 -33.43
CA TYR A 273 -3.07 3.85 -33.03
C TYR A 273 -4.55 4.03 -33.37
N TYR A 274 -5.15 5.17 -33.00
CA TYR A 274 -6.56 5.42 -33.29
C TYR A 274 -6.84 5.70 -34.77
N ALA A 275 -5.87 6.21 -35.51
CA ALA A 275 -6.01 6.37 -36.95
C ALA A 275 -6.05 5.02 -37.69
N ASP A 276 -5.33 4.02 -37.17
CA ASP A 276 -5.28 2.67 -37.76
C ASP A 276 -6.48 1.81 -37.30
N GLU A 277 -6.93 1.96 -36.03
CA GLU A 277 -8.01 1.14 -35.47
C GLU A 277 -9.39 1.56 -36.00
N TYR A 278 -9.61 2.84 -36.24
CA TYR A 278 -10.89 3.38 -36.69
C TYR A 278 -10.77 3.98 -38.08
N GLU A 279 -11.58 3.47 -39.06
CA GLU A 279 -11.70 4.05 -40.40
C GLU A 279 -12.05 5.57 -40.30
N GLY A 280 -11.08 6.46 -40.50
CA GLY A 280 -11.24 7.89 -40.38
C GLY A 280 -10.77 8.48 -39.07
N GLY A 281 -10.21 7.69 -38.16
CA GLY A 281 -9.71 8.12 -36.84
C GLY A 281 -10.81 8.55 -35.86
N LEU A 282 -10.45 8.71 -34.60
CA LEU A 282 -11.32 9.39 -33.63
C LEU A 282 -11.34 10.90 -33.92
N PRO A 283 -12.48 11.59 -33.63
CA PRO A 283 -12.50 13.05 -33.63
C PRO A 283 -11.36 13.63 -32.79
N ALA A 284 -10.69 14.67 -33.26
CA ALA A 284 -9.54 15.26 -32.58
C ALA A 284 -9.84 15.76 -31.16
N ASP A 285 -11.09 16.07 -30.88
CA ASP A 285 -11.61 16.47 -29.57
C ASP A 285 -11.89 15.29 -28.62
N ALA A 286 -11.89 14.04 -29.15
CA ALA A 286 -12.01 12.83 -28.35
C ALA A 286 -10.65 12.31 -27.84
N LEU A 287 -9.54 12.79 -28.38
CA LEU A 287 -8.20 12.41 -27.95
C LEU A 287 -7.61 13.40 -26.93
N PRO A 288 -6.72 12.93 -26.03
CA PRO A 288 -6.05 13.83 -25.12
C PRO A 288 -5.13 14.81 -25.88
N LEU A 289 -4.88 15.96 -25.27
CA LEU A 289 -3.92 16.92 -25.82
C LEU A 289 -2.57 16.24 -26.06
N ARG A 290 -1.94 16.52 -27.22
CA ARG A 290 -0.62 15.93 -27.59
C ARG A 290 -0.64 14.42 -27.78
N ALA A 291 -1.75 13.84 -28.22
CA ALA A 291 -1.83 12.39 -28.54
C ALA A 291 -0.75 11.92 -29.54
N ASP A 292 -0.21 12.84 -30.35
CA ASP A 292 0.93 12.65 -31.24
C ASP A 292 2.29 12.48 -30.54
N CYS A 293 2.37 12.86 -29.26
CA CYS A 293 3.57 12.72 -28.42
C CYS A 293 3.40 11.65 -27.31
N LEU A 294 2.22 11.05 -27.20
CA LEU A 294 1.93 9.97 -26.25
C LEU A 294 2.18 8.64 -26.95
N ILE A 295 3.14 7.88 -26.46
CA ILE A 295 3.58 6.61 -27.04
C ILE A 295 2.80 5.48 -26.38
N ARG A 296 2.10 4.68 -27.13
CA ARG A 296 1.34 3.55 -26.64
C ARG A 296 2.26 2.33 -26.48
N LEU A 297 2.35 1.82 -25.25
CA LEU A 297 3.09 0.60 -24.93
C LEU A 297 2.21 -0.65 -24.98
N GLY A 298 0.91 -0.49 -24.73
CA GLY A 298 0.00 -1.61 -24.62
C GLY A 298 -1.28 -1.25 -23.90
N ARG A 299 -1.87 -2.26 -23.24
CA ARG A 299 -3.16 -2.15 -22.55
C ARG A 299 -3.05 -2.67 -21.11
N LEU A 300 -3.63 -1.90 -20.20
CA LEU A 300 -3.86 -2.25 -18.81
C LEU A 300 -5.21 -2.96 -18.63
N VAL A 301 -5.45 -3.46 -17.42
CA VAL A 301 -6.79 -3.94 -17.01
C VAL A 301 -7.82 -2.82 -17.18
N ASP A 302 -9.10 -3.17 -17.36
CA ASP A 302 -10.22 -2.25 -17.58
C ASP A 302 -10.10 -1.41 -18.87
N ASP A 303 -9.43 -1.96 -19.91
CA ASP A 303 -9.29 -1.36 -21.23
C ASP A 303 -8.61 0.03 -21.24
N HIS A 304 -7.79 0.33 -20.23
CA HIS A 304 -6.97 1.51 -20.25
C HIS A 304 -5.73 1.32 -21.15
N ALA A 305 -5.42 2.29 -21.98
CA ALA A 305 -4.17 2.29 -22.71
C ALA A 305 -3.02 2.72 -21.80
N LEU A 306 -1.92 1.95 -21.82
CA LEU A 306 -0.66 2.31 -21.16
C LEU A 306 0.16 3.18 -22.09
N LEU A 307 0.45 4.38 -21.66
CA LEU A 307 1.12 5.42 -22.44
C LEU A 307 2.40 5.92 -21.78
N ILE A 308 3.32 6.43 -22.60
CA ILE A 308 4.48 7.22 -22.16
C ILE A 308 4.44 8.58 -22.84
N ASP A 309 4.61 9.68 -22.09
CA ASP A 309 4.94 10.97 -22.68
C ASP A 309 6.34 10.89 -23.27
N GLY A 310 6.45 11.02 -24.58
CA GLY A 310 7.70 10.81 -25.31
C GLY A 310 8.81 11.79 -24.94
N ALA A 311 8.49 12.97 -24.42
CA ALA A 311 9.44 14.00 -24.05
C ALA A 311 9.91 13.89 -22.59
N THR A 312 9.01 13.55 -21.66
CA THR A 312 9.30 13.52 -20.23
C THR A 312 9.59 12.13 -19.69
N GLY A 313 9.09 11.08 -20.37
CA GLY A 313 9.18 9.69 -19.92
C GLY A 313 8.12 9.33 -18.88
N GLU A 314 7.20 10.26 -18.53
CA GLU A 314 6.09 10.01 -17.60
C GLU A 314 5.17 8.91 -18.12
N VAL A 315 4.77 8.00 -17.24
CA VAL A 315 3.86 6.90 -17.57
C VAL A 315 2.44 7.28 -17.20
N LEU A 316 1.54 7.12 -18.15
CA LEU A 316 0.17 7.58 -18.10
C LEU A 316 -0.80 6.43 -18.42
N ALA A 317 -2.02 6.52 -17.91
CA ALA A 317 -3.14 5.66 -18.28
C ALA A 317 -4.21 6.50 -18.99
N TRP A 318 -4.68 6.03 -20.13
CA TRP A 318 -5.74 6.66 -20.89
C TRP A 318 -6.99 5.77 -20.89
N SER A 319 -8.09 6.30 -20.40
CA SER A 319 -9.41 5.70 -20.50
C SER A 319 -10.15 6.29 -21.70
N GLU A 320 -10.33 5.50 -22.76
CA GLU A 320 -11.12 5.92 -23.92
C GLU A 320 -12.58 6.17 -23.54
N ARG A 321 -13.14 5.32 -22.69
CA ARG A 321 -14.53 5.41 -22.24
C ARG A 321 -14.84 6.69 -21.49
N GLU A 322 -13.91 7.16 -20.68
CA GLU A 322 -14.07 8.35 -19.83
C GLU A 322 -13.41 9.59 -20.44
N ALA A 323 -12.70 9.41 -21.56
CA ALA A 323 -11.86 10.44 -22.20
C ALA A 323 -10.92 11.12 -21.18
N THR A 324 -10.34 10.33 -20.26
CA THR A 324 -9.47 10.82 -19.18
C THR A 324 -8.05 10.29 -19.31
N LEU A 325 -7.09 11.19 -19.15
CA LEU A 325 -5.66 10.88 -19.09
C LEU A 325 -5.19 11.11 -17.65
N SER A 326 -4.66 10.07 -17.02
CA SER A 326 -4.25 10.10 -15.62
C SER A 326 -2.79 9.70 -15.46
N PRO A 327 -2.03 10.32 -14.55
CA PRO A 327 -0.70 9.84 -14.17
C PRO A 327 -0.79 8.42 -13.61
N LEU A 328 0.15 7.56 -14.00
CA LEU A 328 0.24 6.18 -13.52
C LEU A 328 1.51 5.97 -12.70
N ASN A 329 2.66 6.29 -13.28
CA ASN A 329 3.97 6.23 -12.63
C ASN A 329 4.86 7.39 -13.10
N THR A 330 5.85 7.74 -12.28
CA THR A 330 6.78 8.82 -12.64
C THR A 330 7.56 8.49 -13.92
N ASP A 331 7.96 7.24 -14.11
CA ASP A 331 8.65 6.75 -15.30
C ASP A 331 8.61 5.21 -15.41
N VAL A 332 9.24 4.66 -16.44
CA VAL A 332 9.26 3.21 -16.70
C VAL A 332 9.97 2.40 -15.62
N SER A 333 10.88 2.98 -14.85
CA SER A 333 11.56 2.27 -13.75
C SER A 333 10.65 2.06 -12.57
N THR A 334 9.80 3.04 -12.26
CA THR A 334 8.79 2.93 -11.21
C THR A 334 7.64 2.03 -11.65
N LEU A 335 7.22 2.07 -12.93
CA LEU A 335 6.28 1.09 -13.49
C LEU A 335 6.81 -0.34 -13.35
N ALA A 336 8.04 -0.58 -13.78
CA ALA A 336 8.66 -1.91 -13.70
C ALA A 336 8.80 -2.40 -12.24
N PHE A 337 9.12 -1.50 -11.32
CA PHE A 337 9.13 -1.80 -9.88
C PHE A 337 7.73 -2.15 -9.36
N THR A 338 6.70 -1.43 -9.78
CA THR A 338 5.31 -1.70 -9.41
C THR A 338 4.86 -3.09 -9.87
N LEU A 339 5.13 -3.43 -11.13
CA LEU A 339 4.83 -4.76 -11.68
C LEU A 339 5.59 -5.88 -10.96
N TRP A 340 6.87 -5.63 -10.65
CA TRP A 340 7.68 -6.55 -9.86
C TRP A 340 7.10 -6.73 -8.44
N LEU A 341 6.69 -5.64 -7.79
CA LEU A 341 6.12 -5.67 -6.45
C LEU A 341 4.81 -6.46 -6.42
N LEU A 342 3.93 -6.27 -7.40
CA LEU A 342 2.68 -7.04 -7.57
C LEU A 342 2.95 -8.53 -7.74
N HIS A 343 3.90 -8.88 -8.60
CA HIS A 343 4.25 -10.28 -8.80
C HIS A 343 4.86 -10.90 -7.53
N ARG A 344 5.68 -10.14 -6.82
CA ARG A 344 6.29 -10.55 -5.55
C ARG A 344 5.27 -10.74 -4.45
N GLU A 345 4.26 -9.88 -4.39
CA GLU A 345 3.14 -9.98 -3.46
C GLU A 345 2.39 -11.31 -3.65
N ARG A 346 2.03 -11.69 -4.87
CA ARG A 346 1.39 -12.97 -5.17
C ARG A 346 2.19 -14.18 -4.67
N ALA A 347 3.51 -14.07 -4.64
CA ALA A 347 4.36 -15.12 -4.09
C ALA A 347 4.31 -15.15 -2.55
N ILE A 348 4.23 -13.97 -1.90
CA ILE A 348 4.07 -13.85 -0.45
C ILE A 348 2.68 -14.33 -0.03
N ASP A 349 1.63 -13.92 -0.74
CA ASP A 349 0.26 -14.36 -0.48
C ASP A 349 0.14 -15.88 -0.54
N ARG A 350 0.66 -16.51 -1.60
CA ARG A 350 0.70 -17.97 -1.70
C ARG A 350 1.41 -18.65 -0.52
N ALA A 351 2.45 -18.03 0.02
CA ALA A 351 3.18 -18.54 1.18
C ALA A 351 2.39 -18.39 2.49
N LEU A 352 1.48 -17.40 2.56
CA LEU A 352 0.66 -17.08 3.73
C LEU A 352 -0.83 -17.46 3.54
N SER A 353 -1.20 -18.09 2.44
CA SER A 353 -2.59 -18.32 2.00
C SER A 353 -3.49 -19.05 3.02
N HIS A 354 -2.91 -19.75 3.98
CA HIS A 354 -3.65 -20.39 5.06
C HIS A 354 -3.84 -19.50 6.30
N GLU A 355 -3.18 -18.34 6.35
CA GLU A 355 -3.21 -17.40 7.47
C GLU A 355 -4.00 -16.11 7.12
N LEU A 356 -4.18 -15.80 5.81
CA LEU A 356 -4.88 -14.61 5.34
C LEU A 356 -6.37 -14.88 5.16
N THR A 357 -7.17 -13.98 5.67
CA THR A 357 -8.63 -13.91 5.43
C THR A 357 -8.90 -12.78 4.44
N THR A 358 -10.12 -12.71 3.89
CA THR A 358 -10.57 -11.61 2.99
C THR A 358 -10.22 -10.23 3.55
N ASP A 359 -10.44 -10.03 4.83
CA ASP A 359 -10.11 -8.76 5.50
C ASP A 359 -8.60 -8.48 5.62
N ALA A 360 -7.74 -9.48 5.47
CA ALA A 360 -6.31 -9.28 5.48
C ALA A 360 -5.80 -8.75 4.12
N TYR A 361 -6.54 -8.95 3.04
CA TYR A 361 -6.19 -8.41 1.73
C TYR A 361 -6.24 -6.88 1.71
N ASP A 362 -7.20 -6.24 2.37
CA ASP A 362 -7.21 -4.78 2.52
C ASP A 362 -5.96 -4.25 3.23
N GLN A 363 -5.49 -4.97 4.25
CA GLN A 363 -4.28 -4.64 4.98
C GLN A 363 -3.02 -4.86 4.15
N LEU A 364 -3.01 -5.92 3.34
CA LEU A 364 -1.95 -6.21 2.38
C LEU A 364 -1.89 -5.10 1.33
N ALA A 365 -3.01 -4.78 0.70
CA ALA A 365 -3.13 -3.69 -0.27
C ALA A 365 -2.64 -2.36 0.33
N ALA A 366 -3.06 -2.02 1.54
CA ALA A 366 -2.60 -0.83 2.24
C ALA A 366 -1.08 -0.80 2.44
N THR A 367 -0.48 -1.96 2.73
CA THR A 367 0.97 -2.07 2.91
C THR A 367 1.71 -1.91 1.57
N MET A 368 1.19 -2.51 0.50
CA MET A 368 1.73 -2.38 -0.86
C MET A 368 1.70 -0.93 -1.34
N ILE A 369 0.57 -0.25 -1.20
CA ILE A 369 0.43 1.17 -1.56
C ILE A 369 1.43 2.04 -0.80
N ARG A 370 1.69 1.77 0.48
CA ARG A 370 2.72 2.52 1.22
C ARG A 370 4.13 2.33 0.66
N VAL A 371 4.47 1.11 0.23
CA VAL A 371 5.74 0.87 -0.46
C VAL A 371 5.81 1.64 -1.77
N LEU A 372 4.77 1.60 -2.59
CA LEU A 372 4.72 2.36 -3.85
C LEU A 372 4.86 3.86 -3.62
N ARG A 373 4.14 4.42 -2.66
CA ARG A 373 4.25 5.85 -2.29
C ARG A 373 5.64 6.26 -1.86
N SER A 374 6.39 5.36 -1.24
CA SER A 374 7.77 5.65 -0.81
C SER A 374 8.77 5.70 -1.97
N VAL A 375 8.49 5.04 -3.08
CA VAL A 375 9.39 4.94 -4.25
C VAL A 375 8.87 5.71 -5.47
N ASP A 376 7.56 5.89 -5.60
CA ASP A 376 6.92 6.62 -6.69
C ASP A 376 5.77 7.52 -6.19
N PRO A 377 6.06 8.76 -5.78
CA PRO A 377 5.03 9.68 -5.33
C PRO A 377 4.02 10.08 -6.42
N ALA A 378 4.38 10.03 -7.71
CA ALA A 378 3.49 10.39 -8.80
C ALA A 378 2.42 9.34 -9.06
N GLY A 379 2.74 8.05 -8.86
CA GLY A 379 1.78 6.95 -8.99
C GLY A 379 0.72 6.90 -7.88
N SER A 380 0.82 7.79 -6.88
CA SER A 380 -0.12 7.85 -5.76
C SER A 380 -0.29 9.30 -5.28
N PRO A 381 -1.09 10.13 -5.97
CA PRO A 381 -1.32 11.52 -5.61
C PRO A 381 -1.88 11.67 -4.19
N HIS A 382 -1.54 12.79 -3.54
CA HIS A 382 -1.89 13.07 -2.14
C HIS A 382 -3.36 13.46 -1.92
N HIS A 383 -4.16 13.60 -2.98
CA HIS A 383 -5.56 13.98 -2.87
C HIS A 383 -6.48 12.76 -3.00
N PRO A 384 -7.44 12.57 -2.06
CA PRO A 384 -8.37 11.44 -2.08
C PRO A 384 -9.41 11.49 -3.23
N VAL A 385 -9.37 12.52 -4.07
CA VAL A 385 -10.28 12.71 -5.20
C VAL A 385 -9.63 12.33 -6.53
N ASP A 386 -8.30 12.16 -6.55
CA ASP A 386 -7.59 11.81 -7.75
C ASP A 386 -7.63 10.30 -7.96
N TRP A 387 -7.81 9.91 -9.20
CA TRP A 387 -7.89 8.52 -9.60
C TRP A 387 -6.57 7.79 -9.28
N GLU A 388 -6.66 6.78 -8.40
CA GLU A 388 -5.52 5.97 -8.00
C GLU A 388 -5.67 4.56 -8.61
N TYR A 389 -5.17 4.35 -9.82
CA TYR A 389 -5.26 3.07 -10.52
C TYR A 389 -4.71 1.92 -9.68
N TRP A 390 -3.51 2.08 -9.15
CA TRP A 390 -2.88 1.03 -8.34
C TRP A 390 -3.61 0.76 -7.04
N THR A 391 -4.14 1.79 -6.36
CA THR A 391 -4.94 1.61 -5.14
C THR A 391 -6.19 0.80 -5.44
N ARG A 392 -6.91 1.14 -6.50
CA ARG A 392 -8.09 0.40 -6.92
C ARG A 392 -7.74 -1.05 -7.29
N LEU A 393 -6.66 -1.25 -8.04
CA LEU A 393 -6.22 -2.58 -8.46
C LEU A 393 -5.87 -3.47 -7.28
N PHE A 394 -5.18 -2.95 -6.26
CA PHE A 394 -4.85 -3.70 -5.05
C PHE A 394 -6.07 -3.99 -4.17
N GLN A 395 -7.12 -3.16 -4.23
CA GLN A 395 -8.33 -3.30 -3.42
C GLN A 395 -9.44 -4.09 -4.14
N ASP A 396 -9.35 -4.24 -5.45
CA ASP A 396 -10.38 -4.92 -6.25
C ASP A 396 -10.11 -6.42 -6.33
N GLU A 397 -10.69 -7.16 -5.38
CA GLU A 397 -10.69 -8.63 -5.41
C GLU A 397 -11.33 -9.20 -6.68
N SER A 398 -12.24 -8.46 -7.31
CA SER A 398 -12.96 -8.91 -8.51
C SER A 398 -12.08 -8.96 -9.75
N ALA A 399 -11.00 -8.19 -9.76
CA ALA A 399 -10.01 -8.22 -10.84
C ALA A 399 -9.16 -9.50 -10.85
N GLY A 400 -9.27 -10.33 -9.80
CA GLY A 400 -8.50 -11.59 -9.70
C GLY A 400 -6.99 -11.38 -9.61
N VAL A 401 -6.59 -10.21 -9.14
CA VAL A 401 -5.18 -9.80 -9.01
C VAL A 401 -4.59 -10.27 -7.70
N LEU A 402 -5.43 -10.42 -6.67
CA LEU A 402 -5.08 -10.90 -5.33
C LEU A 402 -5.57 -12.32 -5.10
#